data_301227d22282bd1835118c36f1165965
#
_entry.id   301227d22282bd1835118c36f1165965
#
_cell.length_a   1.000
_cell.length_b   1.000
_cell.length_c   1.000
_cell.angle_alpha   90.00
_cell.angle_beta   90.00
_cell.angle_gamma   90.00
#
_symmetry.space_group_name_H-M   'P 1'
#
loop_
_entity.id
_entity.type
_entity.pdbx_description
1 polymer ?
#
loop_
_entity_poly.entity_id
_entity_poly.type
_entity_poly.pdbx_seq_one_letter_code
_entity_poly.pdbx_strand_id
1 'polypeptide(L)'
;MVAIAHLHRGGVTPYAAMCVSRPAMAITPVWTRIIDGIVLGVIVFLPQEIIRKKRDGHALSEEEIRLFINGVCDNSVSEGQIAALAMAIWFRDMTLPERVALTMAMRDSGSVLSWKALDLNGPVVDKHSTGGVGDVTSLMLGPMVAACGGYVPMISGRGLGHTGGTLDKLEAIPGFDIFPQDDRFRQIIKQVGVAIVGQTRSLAPADKRFYATRDITATVDSIPLIAASILAKKLAEGLDALVMDVKVGSGALMPALEQSEALAQAIFGVANGAGCHTTVLLTDMNQALASRAGNALEVREAVQFLTGEYRNPRLLEVTMALCSEMLLSGGLAQSGDEAQIKLQAVLDNGAAAEVFARMVAAQKGPTDFIERIDSYLPVPMLSKAVYANTSGIVSAMDTRALGMAVVALGGGRRRASDSIDYSVGFSDLVQLGDKVGSQRPLAVIHAASEAGWQQAARALQHAVVVGQVAPASTPVIYRRISQ
;
A
#
# COMPACT_ATOMS: atom_id res chain seq x y z
N MET A 1 -19.68 37.98 50.67
CA MET A 1 -19.56 37.54 52.07
C MET A 1 -18.50 36.42 52.02
N VAL A 2 -17.25 36.71 52.24
CA VAL A 2 -16.45 36.95 53.50
C VAL A 2 -16.56 35.77 54.46
N ALA A 3 -15.47 35.01 54.61
CA ALA A 3 -14.70 34.69 55.80
C ALA A 3 -13.77 33.50 55.44
N ILE A 4 -12.47 33.54 55.39
CA ILE A 4 -11.27 33.87 56.22
C ILE A 4 -11.18 33.01 57.49
N ALA A 5 -10.00 32.33 57.57
CA ALA A 5 -9.16 31.95 58.71
C ALA A 5 -9.45 30.58 59.35
N HIS A 6 -8.51 29.77 59.81
CA HIS A 6 -7.17 30.00 60.40
C HIS A 6 -6.31 28.73 60.41
N LEU A 7 -5.04 28.90 60.25
CA LEU A 7 -3.83 28.27 60.79
C LEU A 7 -3.97 27.15 61.87
N HIS A 8 -3.21 26.06 61.65
CA HIS A 8 -2.40 25.51 62.76
C HIS A 8 -1.05 24.95 62.31
N ARG A 9 -0.01 25.34 63.03
CA ARG A 9 1.40 24.95 62.91
C ARG A 9 1.62 23.56 63.55
N GLY A 10 2.58 22.83 63.04
CA GLY A 10 3.15 21.68 63.74
C GLY A 10 4.29 20.99 62.98
N GLY A 11 5.51 21.20 63.47
CA GLY A 11 6.54 20.19 63.61
C GLY A 11 7.45 19.90 62.40
N VAL A 12 8.61 20.55 62.34
CA VAL A 12 9.78 20.23 61.53
C VAL A 12 10.61 19.15 62.20
N THR A 13 10.92 18.04 61.49
CA THR A 13 12.13 17.23 61.79
C THR A 13 12.84 16.95 60.46
N PRO A 14 14.15 17.15 60.40
CA PRO A 14 14.92 17.03 59.15
C PRO A 14 15.38 15.56 58.96
N TYR A 15 15.00 14.93 57.87
CA TYR A 15 15.70 13.73 57.39
C TYR A 15 16.80 14.16 56.43
N ALA A 16 18.02 13.78 56.77
CA ALA A 16 19.22 13.94 55.98
C ALA A 16 19.13 13.17 54.66
N ALA A 17 19.10 13.88 53.55
CA ALA A 17 19.27 13.25 52.24
C ALA A 17 20.77 13.07 51.97
N MET A 18 21.20 11.83 51.86
CA MET A 18 22.50 11.47 51.29
C MET A 18 22.52 11.80 49.80
N CYS A 19 23.22 12.89 49.48
CA CYS A 19 23.62 13.20 48.09
C CYS A 19 24.66 12.20 47.61
N VAL A 20 24.25 11.26 46.75
CA VAL A 20 25.17 10.50 45.91
C VAL A 20 25.47 11.36 44.69
N SER A 21 26.66 11.96 44.71
CA SER A 21 27.21 12.74 43.60
C SER A 21 27.50 11.80 42.41
N ARG A 22 26.70 11.91 41.33
CA ARG A 22 27.10 11.43 39.98
C ARG A 22 28.07 12.46 39.41
N PRO A 23 29.18 12.04 38.78
CA PRO A 23 30.10 12.99 38.15
C PRO A 23 29.39 13.68 36.98
N ALA A 24 29.40 14.97 36.96
CA ALA A 24 29.03 15.80 35.85
C ALA A 24 29.90 15.42 34.64
N MET A 25 29.31 14.94 33.56
CA MET A 25 29.99 14.90 32.27
C MET A 25 30.34 16.32 31.89
N ALA A 26 31.62 16.64 31.91
CA ALA A 26 32.14 17.89 31.44
C ALA A 26 31.79 18.05 29.96
N ILE A 27 30.94 19.03 29.66
CA ILE A 27 30.74 19.53 28.30
C ILE A 27 32.05 20.28 27.99
N THR A 28 32.96 19.57 27.28
CA THR A 28 34.13 20.22 26.71
C THR A 28 33.67 21.17 25.61
N PRO A 29 33.96 22.46 25.67
CA PRO A 29 33.68 23.36 24.56
C PRO A 29 34.57 22.93 23.38
N VAL A 30 33.94 22.60 22.25
CA VAL A 30 34.63 22.34 20.99
C VAL A 30 35.29 23.64 20.54
N TRP A 31 36.59 23.76 20.83
CA TRP A 31 37.38 24.86 20.31
C TRP A 31 37.50 24.71 18.80
N THR A 32 37.10 25.73 18.07
CA THR A 32 37.28 25.87 16.64
C THR A 32 38.79 25.85 16.31
N ARG A 33 39.28 24.78 15.69
CA ARG A 33 40.59 24.81 15.06
C ARG A 33 40.48 25.58 13.75
N ILE A 34 41.04 26.76 13.70
CA ILE A 34 41.31 27.48 12.47
C ILE A 34 42.53 26.83 11.85
N ILE A 35 42.34 26.09 10.76
CA ILE A 35 43.43 25.66 9.86
C ILE A 35 43.08 26.25 8.50
N ASP A 36 43.90 27.17 8.03
CA ASP A 36 43.95 27.72 6.68
C ASP A 36 42.63 28.28 6.11
N GLY A 37 42.08 29.35 6.73
CA GLY A 37 41.13 30.25 6.07
C GLY A 37 39.73 29.71 5.76
N ILE A 38 39.40 28.48 6.14
CA ILE A 38 38.08 27.91 5.98
C ILE A 38 37.36 27.96 7.32
N VAL A 39 36.45 28.92 7.47
CA VAL A 39 35.46 28.90 8.54
C VAL A 39 34.49 27.77 8.24
N LEU A 40 34.67 26.62 8.86
CA LEU A 40 33.61 25.60 8.93
C LEU A 40 32.46 26.21 9.72
N GLY A 41 31.53 26.84 9.02
CA GLY A 41 30.29 27.31 9.61
C GLY A 41 29.59 26.13 10.28
N VAL A 42 29.31 26.24 11.57
CA VAL A 42 28.37 25.33 12.23
C VAL A 42 27.03 25.56 11.53
N ILE A 43 26.63 24.62 10.68
CA ILE A 43 25.29 24.65 10.08
C ILE A 43 24.33 24.46 11.24
N VAL A 44 23.73 25.54 11.72
CA VAL A 44 22.65 25.47 12.70
C VAL A 44 21.42 24.99 11.97
N PHE A 45 20.99 23.76 12.26
CA PHE A 45 19.75 23.22 11.72
C PHE A 45 18.55 24.00 12.30
N LEU A 46 17.87 24.73 11.41
CA LEU A 46 16.64 25.43 11.73
C LEU A 46 15.54 24.97 10.76
N PRO A 47 14.59 24.15 11.20
CA PRO A 47 13.50 23.65 10.33
C PRO A 47 12.76 24.76 9.60
N GLN A 48 12.56 25.92 10.22
CA GLN A 48 11.88 27.06 9.60
C GLN A 48 12.67 27.68 8.42
N GLU A 49 13.99 27.57 8.39
CA GLU A 49 14.78 28.04 7.25
C GLU A 49 14.62 27.11 6.04
N ILE A 50 14.56 25.81 6.27
CA ILE A 50 14.27 24.82 5.22
C ILE A 50 12.87 25.05 4.66
N ILE A 51 11.88 25.24 5.53
CA ILE A 51 10.51 25.54 5.12
C ILE A 51 10.46 26.84 4.30
N ARG A 52 11.14 27.91 4.78
CA ARG A 52 11.21 29.20 4.07
C ARG A 52 11.82 29.03 2.68
N LYS A 53 12.95 28.35 2.59
CA LYS A 53 13.65 28.09 1.33
C LYS A 53 12.74 27.37 0.31
N LYS A 54 12.00 26.35 0.74
CA LYS A 54 11.05 25.63 -0.13
C LYS A 54 9.85 26.50 -0.48
N ARG A 55 9.28 27.21 0.49
CA ARG A 55 8.16 28.14 0.28
C ARG A 55 8.48 29.19 -0.78
N ASP A 56 9.71 29.71 -0.79
CA ASP A 56 10.17 30.75 -1.71
C ASP A 56 10.57 30.18 -3.09
N GLY A 57 10.41 28.88 -3.32
CA GLY A 57 10.60 28.19 -4.61
C GLY A 57 12.03 27.71 -4.87
N HIS A 58 12.87 27.68 -3.84
CA HIS A 58 14.24 27.19 -3.97
C HIS A 58 14.32 25.68 -3.72
N ALA A 59 15.24 25.01 -4.44
CA ALA A 59 15.51 23.61 -4.20
C ALA A 59 16.22 23.38 -2.87
N LEU A 60 15.84 22.32 -2.15
CA LEU A 60 16.49 21.88 -0.93
C LEU A 60 17.69 20.99 -1.27
N SER A 61 18.75 21.07 -0.48
CA SER A 61 19.85 20.12 -0.58
C SER A 61 19.47 18.79 0.07
N GLU A 62 20.19 17.72 -0.29
CA GLU A 62 20.07 16.40 0.34
C GLU A 62 20.27 16.47 1.85
N GLU A 63 21.24 17.27 2.29
CA GLU A 63 21.53 17.44 3.72
C GLU A 63 20.39 18.15 4.48
N GLU A 64 19.81 19.21 3.91
CA GLU A 64 18.65 19.90 4.49
C GLU A 64 17.45 18.94 4.62
N ILE A 65 17.18 18.15 3.61
CA ILE A 65 16.11 17.15 3.63
C ILE A 65 16.38 16.09 4.69
N ARG A 66 17.60 15.53 4.74
CA ARG A 66 17.99 14.52 5.73
C ARG A 66 17.88 15.04 7.16
N LEU A 67 18.36 16.25 7.41
CA LEU A 67 18.24 16.90 8.73
C LEU A 67 16.78 17.10 9.15
N PHE A 68 15.91 17.54 8.21
CA PHE A 68 14.49 17.72 8.50
C PHE A 68 13.83 16.38 8.84
N ILE A 69 14.08 15.31 8.07
CA ILE A 69 13.52 13.98 8.30
C ILE A 69 14.05 13.37 9.60
N ASN A 70 15.31 13.57 9.95
CA ASN A 70 15.84 13.16 11.26
C ASN A 70 15.07 13.88 12.40
N GLY A 71 14.82 15.20 12.24
CA GLY A 71 14.02 15.95 13.19
C GLY A 71 12.55 15.50 13.29
N VAL A 72 12.00 14.92 12.22
CA VAL A 72 10.69 14.23 12.27
C VAL A 72 10.78 12.99 13.16
N CYS A 73 11.88 12.24 13.14
CA CYS A 73 12.05 11.01 13.93
C CYS A 73 12.27 11.27 15.41
N ASP A 74 13.11 12.27 15.74
CA ASP A 74 13.49 12.59 17.11
C ASP A 74 12.56 13.60 17.80
N ASN A 75 11.51 14.06 17.12
CA ASN A 75 10.52 15.05 17.53
C ASN A 75 11.07 16.49 17.69
N SER A 76 12.24 16.82 17.19
CA SER A 76 12.74 18.20 17.12
C SER A 76 12.00 19.05 16.07
N VAL A 77 11.37 18.39 15.07
CA VAL A 77 10.43 18.99 14.12
C VAL A 77 9.00 18.71 14.57
N SER A 78 8.22 19.78 14.75
CA SER A 78 6.82 19.70 15.17
C SER A 78 5.88 19.38 14.00
N GLU A 79 4.64 18.91 14.32
CA GLU A 79 3.59 18.67 13.33
C GLU A 79 3.27 19.91 12.49
N GLY A 80 3.28 21.10 13.12
CA GLY A 80 3.09 22.36 12.40
C GLY A 80 4.19 22.63 11.37
N GLN A 81 5.44 22.27 11.67
CA GLN A 81 6.55 22.39 10.71
C GLN A 81 6.47 21.33 9.61
N ILE A 82 6.06 20.10 9.93
CA ILE A 82 5.80 19.04 8.93
C ILE A 82 4.69 19.52 7.99
N ALA A 83 3.58 20.03 8.51
CA ALA A 83 2.47 20.56 7.73
C ALA A 83 2.90 21.71 6.81
N ALA A 84 3.69 22.65 7.34
CA ALA A 84 4.19 23.79 6.58
C ALA A 84 5.12 23.35 5.43
N LEU A 85 6.03 22.39 5.65
CA LEU A 85 6.88 21.86 4.60
C LEU A 85 6.05 21.08 3.56
N ALA A 86 5.11 20.22 3.99
CA ALA A 86 4.23 19.48 3.10
C ALA A 86 3.42 20.43 2.19
N MET A 87 2.88 21.53 2.74
CA MET A 87 2.15 22.53 1.97
C MET A 87 3.08 23.32 1.03
N ALA A 88 4.30 23.67 1.48
CA ALA A 88 5.29 24.30 0.61
C ALA A 88 5.66 23.40 -0.57
N ILE A 89 5.84 22.10 -0.34
CA ILE A 89 6.08 21.10 -1.41
C ILE A 89 4.86 21.00 -2.33
N TRP A 90 3.64 20.99 -1.77
CA TRP A 90 2.42 20.91 -2.57
C TRP A 90 2.30 22.04 -3.59
N PHE A 91 2.65 23.28 -3.18
CA PHE A 91 2.61 24.46 -4.06
C PHE A 91 3.81 24.63 -4.98
N ARG A 92 5.00 24.18 -4.56
CA ARG A 92 6.27 24.47 -5.27
C ARG A 92 6.87 23.25 -5.96
N ASP A 93 6.30 22.07 -5.71
CA ASP A 93 6.82 20.81 -6.20
C ASP A 93 8.27 20.54 -5.69
N MET A 94 8.87 19.47 -6.14
CA MET A 94 10.26 19.06 -5.87
C MET A 94 10.93 18.63 -7.17
N THR A 95 12.18 18.99 -7.33
CA THR A 95 13.05 18.46 -8.39
C THR A 95 13.28 16.97 -8.19
N LEU A 96 13.68 16.23 -9.23
CA LEU A 96 13.99 14.81 -9.10
C LEU A 96 15.04 14.52 -8.02
N PRO A 97 16.18 15.24 -7.91
CA PRO A 97 17.12 15.05 -6.82
C PRO A 97 16.51 15.25 -5.43
N GLU A 98 15.64 16.25 -5.23
CA GLU A 98 14.95 16.45 -3.96
C GLU A 98 14.02 15.28 -3.63
N ARG A 99 13.27 14.76 -4.62
CA ARG A 99 12.36 13.61 -4.43
C ARG A 99 13.14 12.35 -4.06
N VAL A 100 14.28 12.10 -4.71
CA VAL A 100 15.17 10.99 -4.37
C VAL A 100 15.72 11.16 -2.95
N ALA A 101 16.24 12.35 -2.61
CA ALA A 101 16.77 12.63 -1.27
C ALA A 101 15.71 12.45 -0.17
N LEU A 102 14.48 12.93 -0.39
CA LEU A 102 13.38 12.75 0.55
C LEU A 102 13.01 11.28 0.74
N THR A 103 12.91 10.54 -0.35
CA THR A 103 12.62 9.10 -0.33
C THR A 103 13.69 8.33 0.43
N MET A 104 14.96 8.61 0.15
CA MET A 104 16.09 7.95 0.81
C MET A 104 16.16 8.31 2.29
N ALA A 105 15.98 9.59 2.65
CA ALA A 105 15.94 10.01 4.05
C ALA A 105 14.81 9.34 4.83
N MET A 106 13.61 9.22 4.22
CA MET A 106 12.49 8.52 4.83
C MET A 106 12.76 7.00 4.97
N ARG A 107 13.35 6.36 3.95
CA ARG A 107 13.77 4.96 4.00
C ARG A 107 14.77 4.73 5.13
N ASP A 108 15.81 5.54 5.18
CA ASP A 108 16.94 5.39 6.10
C ASP A 108 16.61 5.86 7.53
N SER A 109 15.42 6.43 7.73
CA SER A 109 14.92 6.75 9.08
C SER A 109 14.65 5.49 9.92
N GLY A 110 14.60 4.32 9.31
CA GLY A 110 14.35 3.04 9.95
C GLY A 110 15.26 1.92 9.47
N SER A 111 14.82 0.69 9.66
CA SER A 111 15.56 -0.49 9.22
C SER A 111 15.37 -0.72 7.73
N VAL A 112 16.43 -1.06 7.04
CA VAL A 112 16.42 -1.55 5.66
C VAL A 112 16.71 -3.05 5.69
N LEU A 113 15.87 -3.85 5.06
CA LEU A 113 16.04 -5.30 5.02
C LEU A 113 17.22 -5.67 4.12
N SER A 114 17.89 -6.75 4.48
CA SER A 114 18.95 -7.35 3.66
C SER A 114 18.75 -8.87 3.63
N TRP A 115 18.80 -9.44 2.45
CA TRP A 115 18.60 -10.86 2.19
C TRP A 115 19.89 -11.64 1.99
N LYS A 116 21.03 -10.93 1.95
CA LYS A 116 22.36 -11.52 1.67
C LYS A 116 22.72 -12.68 2.59
N ALA A 117 22.34 -12.60 3.88
CA ALA A 117 22.63 -13.65 4.85
C ALA A 117 21.83 -14.95 4.65
N LEU A 118 20.78 -14.91 3.83
CA LEU A 118 19.94 -16.08 3.56
C LEU A 118 20.44 -16.94 2.40
N ASP A 119 21.39 -16.43 1.61
CA ASP A 119 21.91 -17.12 0.44
C ASP A 119 20.77 -17.62 -0.48
N LEU A 120 19.97 -16.67 -0.96
CA LEU A 120 18.84 -16.95 -1.84
C LEU A 120 19.37 -17.22 -3.26
N ASN A 121 18.81 -18.23 -3.93
CA ASN A 121 19.22 -18.64 -5.26
C ASN A 121 18.42 -17.95 -6.39
N GLY A 122 17.79 -16.84 -6.12
CA GLY A 122 17.00 -16.05 -7.08
C GLY A 122 16.87 -14.59 -6.63
N PRO A 123 16.31 -13.74 -7.50
CA PRO A 123 16.15 -12.31 -7.23
C PRO A 123 15.06 -12.04 -6.20
N VAL A 124 15.24 -10.96 -5.45
CA VAL A 124 14.25 -10.43 -4.51
C VAL A 124 13.48 -9.32 -5.22
N VAL A 125 12.22 -9.57 -5.53
CA VAL A 125 11.39 -8.67 -6.32
C VAL A 125 10.05 -8.42 -5.65
N ASP A 126 9.46 -7.26 -5.86
CA ASP A 126 8.11 -6.98 -5.36
C ASP A 126 7.30 -6.13 -6.33
N LYS A 127 6.01 -6.06 -6.07
CA LYS A 127 5.06 -5.21 -6.77
C LYS A 127 4.29 -4.34 -5.79
N HIS A 128 4.04 -3.09 -6.18
CA HIS A 128 3.13 -2.23 -5.45
C HIS A 128 2.06 -1.63 -6.37
N SER A 129 0.82 -1.56 -5.88
CA SER A 129 -0.30 -0.92 -6.57
C SER A 129 -0.67 0.40 -5.87
N THR A 130 -1.12 1.39 -6.65
CA THR A 130 -1.73 2.60 -6.07
C THR A 130 -3.12 2.35 -5.50
N GLY A 131 -3.63 1.10 -5.63
CA GLY A 131 -4.88 0.64 -5.08
C GLY A 131 -6.08 0.86 -5.98
N GLY A 132 -7.10 0.04 -5.77
CA GLY A 132 -8.35 0.07 -6.53
C GLY A 132 -9.40 -0.84 -5.90
N VAL A 133 -10.48 -1.08 -6.63
CA VAL A 133 -11.59 -1.95 -6.23
C VAL A 133 -11.45 -3.31 -6.92
N GLY A 134 -11.50 -4.40 -6.16
CA GLY A 134 -11.26 -5.74 -6.67
C GLY A 134 -9.80 -5.98 -7.11
N ASP A 135 -8.86 -5.17 -6.63
CA ASP A 135 -7.43 -5.37 -6.89
C ASP A 135 -6.87 -6.43 -5.95
N VAL A 136 -6.98 -7.67 -6.38
CA VAL A 136 -6.53 -8.87 -5.64
C VAL A 136 -5.22 -9.43 -6.20
N THR A 137 -4.59 -8.75 -7.16
CA THR A 137 -3.40 -9.21 -7.90
C THR A 137 -2.27 -9.70 -7.00
N SER A 138 -2.03 -9.05 -5.85
CA SER A 138 -0.95 -9.41 -4.92
C SER A 138 -1.02 -10.84 -4.40
N LEU A 139 -2.24 -11.37 -4.17
CA LEU A 139 -2.46 -12.72 -3.65
C LEU A 139 -2.10 -13.81 -4.67
N MET A 140 -2.17 -13.50 -5.95
CA MET A 140 -1.85 -14.41 -7.05
C MET A 140 -0.41 -14.22 -7.53
N LEU A 141 -0.02 -12.97 -7.72
CA LEU A 141 1.27 -12.56 -8.27
C LEU A 141 2.46 -13.05 -7.42
N GLY A 142 2.40 -12.88 -6.09
CA GLY A 142 3.44 -13.33 -5.19
C GLY A 142 3.75 -14.83 -5.36
N PRO A 143 2.75 -15.72 -5.20
CA PRO A 143 2.90 -17.15 -5.44
C PRO A 143 3.37 -17.54 -6.85
N MET A 144 2.86 -16.87 -7.90
CA MET A 144 3.26 -17.13 -9.29
C MET A 144 4.75 -16.82 -9.52
N VAL A 145 5.21 -15.68 -9.04
CA VAL A 145 6.62 -15.26 -9.17
C VAL A 145 7.53 -16.17 -8.34
N ALA A 146 7.10 -16.54 -7.14
CA ALA A 146 7.85 -17.47 -6.29
C ALA A 146 7.94 -18.88 -6.92
N ALA A 147 6.87 -19.36 -7.55
CA ALA A 147 6.89 -20.61 -8.30
C ALA A 147 7.82 -20.58 -9.53
N CYS A 148 8.11 -19.38 -10.06
CA CYS A 148 9.10 -19.16 -11.12
C CYS A 148 10.53 -18.95 -10.61
N GLY A 149 10.79 -19.04 -9.29
CA GLY A 149 12.13 -18.93 -8.70
C GLY A 149 12.50 -17.55 -8.14
N GLY A 150 11.57 -16.60 -8.12
CA GLY A 150 11.76 -15.30 -7.44
C GLY A 150 11.46 -15.35 -5.95
N TYR A 151 11.89 -14.34 -5.22
CA TYR A 151 11.56 -14.15 -3.81
C TYR A 151 10.77 -12.85 -3.65
N VAL A 152 9.59 -12.94 -3.01
CA VAL A 152 8.64 -11.83 -2.90
C VAL A 152 8.36 -11.52 -1.43
N PRO A 153 9.18 -10.67 -0.78
CA PRO A 153 8.97 -10.24 0.61
C PRO A 153 8.00 -9.06 0.67
N MET A 154 6.76 -9.27 0.25
CA MET A 154 5.78 -8.21 0.06
C MET A 154 5.35 -7.56 1.38
N ILE A 155 5.70 -6.29 1.57
CA ILE A 155 5.17 -5.46 2.65
C ILE A 155 3.99 -4.66 2.10
N SER A 156 2.81 -4.91 2.64
CA SER A 156 1.56 -4.37 2.14
C SER A 156 0.82 -3.56 3.20
N GLY A 157 -0.28 -2.93 2.80
CA GLY A 157 -1.10 -2.07 3.64
C GLY A 157 -2.51 -2.59 3.88
N ARG A 158 -3.18 -1.96 4.84
CA ARG A 158 -4.62 -2.05 5.05
C ARG A 158 -5.36 -1.15 4.08
N GLY A 159 -6.61 -1.47 3.80
CA GLY A 159 -7.50 -0.62 3.02
C GLY A 159 -7.83 0.68 3.73
N LEU A 160 -7.91 1.75 2.97
CA LEU A 160 -8.37 3.05 3.42
C LEU A 160 -9.24 3.70 2.34
N GLY A 161 -10.35 4.33 2.77
CA GLY A 161 -11.31 4.88 1.84
C GLY A 161 -11.93 3.78 0.96
N HIS A 162 -12.02 4.02 -0.34
CA HIS A 162 -12.70 3.13 -1.29
C HIS A 162 -11.85 1.93 -1.77
N THR A 163 -10.57 1.87 -1.42
CA THR A 163 -9.67 0.81 -1.88
C THR A 163 -9.62 -0.36 -0.90
N GLY A 164 -9.62 -1.59 -1.40
CA GLY A 164 -9.43 -2.79 -0.59
C GLY A 164 -7.97 -2.99 -0.19
N GLY A 165 -7.69 -3.29 1.08
CA GLY A 165 -6.34 -3.56 1.56
C GLY A 165 -5.94 -5.03 1.42
N THR A 166 -4.73 -5.30 0.95
CA THR A 166 -4.21 -6.66 0.82
C THR A 166 -4.17 -7.39 2.18
N LEU A 167 -3.79 -6.69 3.25
CA LEU A 167 -3.75 -7.28 4.59
C LEU A 167 -5.15 -7.62 5.10
N ASP A 168 -6.15 -6.78 4.82
CA ASP A 168 -7.53 -7.02 5.24
C ASP A 168 -8.11 -8.27 4.56
N LYS A 169 -7.73 -8.53 3.32
CA LYS A 169 -8.11 -9.76 2.60
C LYS A 169 -7.50 -10.99 3.26
N LEU A 170 -6.20 -10.95 3.57
CA LEU A 170 -5.50 -12.06 4.21
C LEU A 170 -5.98 -12.33 5.65
N GLU A 171 -6.38 -11.29 6.39
CA GLU A 171 -6.99 -11.45 7.72
C GLU A 171 -8.38 -12.13 7.68
N ALA A 172 -9.03 -12.22 6.52
CA ALA A 172 -10.21 -13.05 6.34
C ALA A 172 -9.90 -14.56 6.44
N ILE A 173 -8.65 -14.97 6.29
CA ILE A 173 -8.17 -16.34 6.48
C ILE A 173 -7.94 -16.57 7.98
N PRO A 174 -8.63 -17.51 8.62
CA PRO A 174 -8.49 -17.73 10.07
C PRO A 174 -7.05 -18.01 10.48
N GLY A 175 -6.57 -17.26 11.49
CA GLY A 175 -5.25 -17.46 12.08
C GLY A 175 -4.09 -16.86 11.28
N PHE A 176 -4.33 -16.34 10.07
CA PHE A 176 -3.26 -15.78 9.22
C PHE A 176 -2.53 -14.63 9.92
N ASP A 177 -1.21 -14.78 10.09
CA ASP A 177 -0.35 -13.83 10.79
C ASP A 177 0.27 -12.82 9.80
N ILE A 178 -0.27 -11.60 9.79
CA ILE A 178 0.25 -10.51 8.96
C ILE A 178 1.40 -9.74 9.63
N PHE A 179 1.79 -10.07 10.86
CA PHE A 179 2.91 -9.45 11.60
C PHE A 179 3.82 -10.51 12.23
N PRO A 180 4.36 -11.45 11.44
CA PRO A 180 5.32 -12.41 11.97
C PRO A 180 6.56 -11.69 12.50
N GLN A 181 7.26 -12.31 13.46
CA GLN A 181 8.57 -11.82 13.91
C GLN A 181 9.57 -11.84 12.76
N ASP A 182 10.55 -10.94 12.76
CA ASP A 182 11.51 -10.72 11.65
C ASP A 182 12.23 -12.03 11.23
N ASP A 183 12.68 -12.83 12.20
CA ASP A 183 13.32 -14.12 11.89
C ASP A 183 12.36 -15.10 11.22
N ARG A 184 11.10 -15.11 11.66
CA ARG A 184 10.07 -15.95 11.02
C ARG A 184 9.77 -15.48 9.61
N PHE A 185 9.64 -14.17 9.41
CA PHE A 185 9.45 -13.60 8.08
C PHE A 185 10.58 -14.01 7.12
N ARG A 186 11.83 -13.89 7.57
CA ARG A 186 13.01 -14.32 6.80
C ARG A 186 13.01 -15.82 6.48
N GLN A 187 12.62 -16.64 7.44
CA GLN A 187 12.48 -18.09 7.22
C GLN A 187 11.41 -18.42 6.19
N ILE A 188 10.25 -17.75 6.25
CA ILE A 188 9.16 -17.95 5.26
C ILE A 188 9.66 -17.60 3.86
N ILE A 189 10.32 -16.45 3.68
CA ILE A 189 10.89 -16.07 2.39
C ILE A 189 11.85 -17.15 1.90
N LYS A 190 12.77 -17.63 2.73
CA LYS A 190 13.73 -18.68 2.33
C LYS A 190 13.05 -19.99 1.95
N GLN A 191 12.01 -20.42 2.68
CA GLN A 191 11.39 -21.74 2.53
C GLN A 191 10.28 -21.78 1.49
N VAL A 192 9.52 -20.68 1.37
CA VAL A 192 8.32 -20.62 0.53
C VAL A 192 8.53 -19.78 -0.72
N GLY A 193 9.41 -18.77 -0.66
CA GLY A 193 9.66 -17.81 -1.72
C GLY A 193 8.78 -16.56 -1.65
N VAL A 194 7.69 -16.58 -0.86
CA VAL A 194 6.77 -15.45 -0.74
C VAL A 194 6.22 -15.34 0.67
N ALA A 195 6.07 -14.11 1.16
CA ALA A 195 5.26 -13.76 2.32
C ALA A 195 4.64 -12.39 2.13
N ILE A 196 3.41 -12.20 2.59
CA ILE A 196 2.71 -10.91 2.54
C ILE A 196 2.47 -10.46 3.97
N VAL A 197 3.12 -9.36 4.37
CA VAL A 197 3.15 -8.90 5.75
C VAL A 197 2.83 -7.41 5.86
N GLY A 198 2.44 -6.97 7.04
CA GLY A 198 2.23 -5.56 7.35
C GLY A 198 3.53 -4.83 7.65
N GLN A 199 3.51 -3.52 7.47
CA GLN A 199 4.63 -2.64 7.80
C GLN A 199 4.93 -2.71 9.31
N THR A 200 6.17 -3.02 9.67
CA THR A 200 6.64 -2.97 11.05
C THR A 200 6.86 -1.53 11.51
N ARG A 201 7.00 -1.34 12.84
CA ARG A 201 7.27 0.00 13.40
C ARG A 201 8.64 0.54 13.03
N SER A 202 9.58 -0.33 12.70
CA SER A 202 10.96 0.01 12.36
C SER A 202 11.14 0.36 10.88
N LEU A 203 10.15 0.11 10.02
CA LEU A 203 10.25 0.36 8.59
C LEU A 203 9.78 1.79 8.27
N ALA A 204 10.69 2.64 7.76
CA ALA A 204 10.42 4.03 7.38
C ALA A 204 9.55 4.81 8.40
N PRO A 205 9.92 4.90 9.69
CA PRO A 205 9.10 5.49 10.74
C PRO A 205 8.79 6.98 10.50
N ALA A 206 9.68 7.72 9.83
CA ALA A 206 9.44 9.10 9.44
C ALA A 206 8.21 9.26 8.54
N ASP A 207 8.01 8.33 7.59
CA ASP A 207 6.85 8.36 6.69
C ASP A 207 5.54 8.26 7.47
N LYS A 208 5.49 7.40 8.49
CA LYS A 208 4.27 7.25 9.31
C LYS A 208 3.82 8.56 9.94
N ARG A 209 4.76 9.31 10.54
CA ARG A 209 4.45 10.59 11.19
C ARG A 209 4.16 11.69 10.17
N PHE A 210 4.93 11.71 9.08
CA PHE A 210 4.74 12.65 7.99
C PHE A 210 3.36 12.45 7.33
N TYR A 211 2.98 11.19 7.04
CA TYR A 211 1.68 10.85 6.45
C TYR A 211 0.52 11.23 7.38
N ALA A 212 0.61 10.95 8.68
CA ALA A 212 -0.43 11.32 9.64
C ALA A 212 -0.71 12.84 9.66
N THR A 213 0.34 13.65 9.50
CA THR A 213 0.21 15.11 9.37
C THR A 213 -0.41 15.49 8.04
N ARG A 214 -0.02 14.85 6.93
CA ARG A 214 -0.58 15.11 5.60
C ARG A 214 -2.07 14.82 5.53
N ASP A 215 -2.52 13.76 6.19
CA ASP A 215 -3.92 13.33 6.19
C ASP A 215 -4.85 14.40 6.73
N ILE A 216 -4.45 15.07 7.82
CA ILE A 216 -5.25 16.14 8.46
C ILE A 216 -5.02 17.54 7.86
N THR A 217 -4.05 17.69 6.95
CA THR A 217 -3.69 18.99 6.36
C THR A 217 -3.97 19.07 4.86
N ALA A 218 -4.70 18.11 4.30
CA ALA A 218 -5.09 18.04 2.89
C ALA A 218 -3.90 18.15 1.91
N THR A 219 -2.80 17.43 2.22
CA THR A 219 -1.60 17.37 1.35
C THR A 219 -1.28 15.94 0.90
N VAL A 220 -2.23 15.01 1.05
CA VAL A 220 -2.04 13.60 0.67
C VAL A 220 -1.89 13.43 -0.84
N ASP A 221 -2.54 14.26 -1.65
CA ASP A 221 -2.57 14.18 -3.11
C ASP A 221 -1.35 14.81 -3.83
N SER A 222 -0.34 15.25 -3.07
CA SER A 222 0.93 15.75 -3.62
C SER A 222 1.74 14.63 -4.25
N ILE A 223 1.97 14.67 -5.57
CA ILE A 223 2.72 13.65 -6.33
C ILE A 223 4.10 13.36 -5.72
N PRO A 224 4.99 14.35 -5.44
CA PRO A 224 6.28 14.07 -4.82
C PRO A 224 6.16 13.37 -3.47
N LEU A 225 5.17 13.75 -2.66
CA LEU A 225 4.97 13.16 -1.34
C LEU A 225 4.32 11.77 -1.41
N ILE A 226 3.47 11.50 -2.41
CA ILE A 226 2.95 10.15 -2.69
C ILE A 226 4.09 9.23 -3.09
N ALA A 227 4.91 9.65 -4.07
CA ALA A 227 6.03 8.87 -4.56
C ALA A 227 7.03 8.54 -3.42
N ALA A 228 7.42 9.55 -2.62
CA ALA A 228 8.33 9.36 -1.50
C ALA A 228 7.76 8.40 -0.45
N SER A 229 6.49 8.54 -0.08
CA SER A 229 5.82 7.68 0.91
C SER A 229 5.75 6.21 0.47
N ILE A 230 5.40 5.95 -0.79
CA ILE A 230 5.36 4.59 -1.35
C ILE A 230 6.77 4.01 -1.40
N LEU A 231 7.69 4.73 -2.04
CA LEU A 231 9.03 4.22 -2.33
C LEU A 231 9.91 4.08 -1.09
N ALA A 232 9.77 4.93 -0.09
CA ALA A 232 10.52 4.78 1.16
C ALA A 232 10.29 3.40 1.79
N LYS A 233 9.06 2.88 1.76
CA LYS A 233 8.72 1.55 2.25
C LYS A 233 9.22 0.45 1.33
N LYS A 234 9.02 0.60 0.02
CA LYS A 234 9.45 -0.40 -0.97
C LYS A 234 10.96 -0.55 -1.05
N LEU A 235 11.70 0.55 -1.02
CA LEU A 235 13.15 0.53 -1.01
C LEU A 235 13.73 -0.01 0.32
N ALA A 236 12.96 0.08 1.42
CA ALA A 236 13.37 -0.52 2.69
C ALA A 236 13.21 -2.06 2.72
N GLU A 237 12.52 -2.66 1.75
CA GLU A 237 12.39 -4.11 1.59
C GLU A 237 13.67 -4.80 1.07
N GLY A 238 14.65 -4.04 0.57
CA GLY A 238 15.91 -4.58 0.06
C GLY A 238 15.76 -5.33 -1.26
N LEU A 239 15.01 -4.76 -2.18
CA LEU A 239 14.64 -5.35 -3.47
C LEU A 239 15.75 -5.21 -4.52
N ASP A 240 15.89 -6.21 -5.39
CA ASP A 240 16.69 -6.14 -6.62
C ASP A 240 15.89 -5.42 -7.72
N ALA A 241 14.56 -5.61 -7.78
CA ALA A 241 13.69 -4.91 -8.71
C ALA A 241 12.27 -4.70 -8.15
N LEU A 242 11.61 -3.65 -8.66
CA LEU A 242 10.25 -3.27 -8.26
C LEU A 242 9.38 -3.08 -9.51
N VAL A 243 8.14 -3.59 -9.45
CA VAL A 243 7.11 -3.30 -10.45
C VAL A 243 6.02 -2.46 -9.80
N MET A 244 5.70 -1.33 -10.42
CA MET A 244 4.63 -0.46 -9.95
C MET A 244 3.40 -0.58 -10.86
N ASP A 245 2.24 -0.70 -10.22
CA ASP A 245 0.93 -0.74 -10.85
C ASP A 245 0.18 0.55 -10.52
N VAL A 246 0.22 1.52 -11.43
CA VAL A 246 -0.46 2.80 -11.27
C VAL A 246 -1.82 2.71 -11.92
N LYS A 247 -2.86 2.77 -11.10
CA LYS A 247 -4.26 2.68 -11.55
C LYS A 247 -4.73 3.98 -12.20
N VAL A 248 -5.55 3.84 -13.25
CA VAL A 248 -6.15 4.93 -14.04
C VAL A 248 -7.66 4.73 -14.09
N GLY A 249 -8.45 5.77 -13.89
CA GLY A 249 -9.91 5.73 -14.02
C GLY A 249 -10.67 5.99 -12.74
N SER A 250 -11.98 5.84 -12.77
CA SER A 250 -12.91 6.25 -11.70
C SER A 250 -12.66 5.62 -10.33
N GLY A 251 -12.00 4.45 -10.28
CA GLY A 251 -11.62 3.76 -9.05
C GLY A 251 -10.18 4.01 -8.60
N ALA A 252 -9.40 4.81 -9.31
CA ALA A 252 -8.02 5.11 -9.00
C ALA A 252 -7.88 6.27 -7.98
N LEU A 253 -6.68 6.37 -7.39
CA LEU A 253 -6.30 7.50 -6.54
C LEU A 253 -6.30 8.81 -7.34
N MET A 254 -5.78 8.77 -8.58
CA MET A 254 -5.80 9.84 -9.57
C MET A 254 -6.60 9.37 -10.78
N PRO A 255 -7.85 9.84 -10.95
CA PRO A 255 -8.72 9.30 -12.00
C PRO A 255 -8.30 9.67 -13.42
N ALA A 256 -7.75 10.89 -13.62
CA ALA A 256 -7.34 11.36 -14.94
C ALA A 256 -6.03 10.70 -15.39
N LEU A 257 -5.97 10.31 -16.68
CA LEU A 257 -4.80 9.63 -17.26
C LEU A 257 -3.53 10.48 -17.11
N GLU A 258 -3.61 11.78 -17.35
CA GLU A 258 -2.48 12.71 -17.27
C GLU A 258 -1.89 12.79 -15.85
N GLN A 259 -2.75 12.76 -14.83
CA GLN A 259 -2.33 12.77 -13.42
C GLN A 259 -1.68 11.43 -13.03
N SER A 260 -2.26 10.32 -13.49
CA SER A 260 -1.69 8.98 -13.27
C SER A 260 -0.36 8.83 -14.00
N GLU A 261 -0.20 9.36 -15.21
CA GLU A 261 1.07 9.40 -15.95
C GLU A 261 2.13 10.23 -15.19
N ALA A 262 1.75 11.40 -14.69
CA ALA A 262 2.66 12.24 -13.90
C ALA A 262 3.13 11.52 -12.63
N LEU A 263 2.24 10.83 -11.93
CA LEU A 263 2.59 10.00 -10.76
C LEU A 263 3.49 8.83 -11.17
N ALA A 264 3.19 8.14 -12.26
CA ALA A 264 3.98 7.03 -12.76
C ALA A 264 5.41 7.47 -13.13
N GLN A 265 5.56 8.60 -13.82
CA GLN A 265 6.86 9.19 -14.14
C GLN A 265 7.64 9.59 -12.88
N ALA A 266 6.96 10.18 -11.89
CA ALA A 266 7.58 10.54 -10.62
C ALA A 266 8.10 9.29 -9.88
N ILE A 267 7.29 8.24 -9.77
CA ILE A 267 7.67 6.97 -9.15
C ILE A 267 8.85 6.34 -9.89
N PHE A 268 8.76 6.24 -11.23
CA PHE A 268 9.81 5.68 -12.08
C PHE A 268 11.14 6.43 -11.89
N GLY A 269 11.11 7.76 -11.99
CA GLY A 269 12.32 8.57 -11.86
C GLY A 269 12.96 8.47 -10.47
N VAL A 270 12.14 8.50 -9.41
CA VAL A 270 12.64 8.44 -8.03
C VAL A 270 13.21 7.06 -7.70
N ALA A 271 12.53 5.97 -8.05
CA ALA A 271 12.97 4.62 -7.72
C ALA A 271 14.27 4.25 -8.45
N ASN A 272 14.35 4.54 -9.75
CA ASN A 272 15.57 4.31 -10.52
C ASN A 272 16.70 5.27 -10.09
N GLY A 273 16.38 6.54 -9.76
CA GLY A 273 17.34 7.49 -9.18
C GLY A 273 17.87 7.06 -7.81
N ALA A 274 17.10 6.28 -7.06
CA ALA A 274 17.49 5.66 -5.80
C ALA A 274 18.24 4.31 -5.97
N GLY A 275 18.47 3.88 -7.21
CA GLY A 275 19.23 2.66 -7.53
C GLY A 275 18.39 1.37 -7.51
N CYS A 276 17.06 1.42 -7.45
CA CYS A 276 16.18 0.26 -7.56
C CYS A 276 15.62 0.17 -8.98
N HIS A 277 15.97 -0.89 -9.70
CA HIS A 277 15.45 -1.13 -11.04
C HIS A 277 13.91 -1.24 -10.97
N THR A 278 13.23 -0.30 -11.63
CA THR A 278 11.77 -0.18 -11.49
C THR A 278 11.11 -0.03 -12.86
N THR A 279 10.08 -0.84 -13.10
CA THR A 279 9.14 -0.71 -14.22
C THR A 279 7.77 -0.29 -13.69
N VAL A 280 7.06 0.55 -14.43
CA VAL A 280 5.72 1.02 -14.08
C VAL A 280 4.74 0.63 -15.18
N LEU A 281 3.63 0.01 -14.80
CA LEU A 281 2.47 -0.19 -15.66
C LEU A 281 1.34 0.75 -15.24
N LEU A 282 0.70 1.41 -16.21
CA LEU A 282 -0.56 2.11 -16.00
C LEU A 282 -1.69 1.16 -16.39
N THR A 283 -2.55 0.81 -15.44
CA THR A 283 -3.62 -0.17 -15.64
C THR A 283 -5.00 0.43 -15.35
N ASP A 284 -6.02 -0.03 -16.09
CA ASP A 284 -7.37 0.52 -15.99
C ASP A 284 -8.08 0.15 -14.69
N MET A 285 -8.74 1.12 -14.09
CA MET A 285 -9.62 1.03 -12.93
C MET A 285 -10.95 1.77 -13.17
N ASN A 286 -11.42 1.87 -14.42
CA ASN A 286 -12.76 2.40 -14.74
C ASN A 286 -13.88 1.40 -14.42
N GLN A 287 -13.55 0.22 -13.96
CA GLN A 287 -14.43 -0.81 -13.42
C GLN A 287 -13.66 -1.63 -12.39
N ALA A 288 -14.34 -2.42 -11.57
CA ALA A 288 -13.68 -3.36 -10.67
C ALA A 288 -12.76 -4.30 -11.46
N LEU A 289 -11.54 -4.54 -10.96
CA LEU A 289 -10.58 -5.38 -11.66
C LEU A 289 -10.98 -6.85 -11.64
N ALA A 290 -11.43 -7.33 -10.49
CA ALA A 290 -11.96 -8.67 -10.29
C ALA A 290 -13.49 -8.70 -10.44
N SER A 291 -14.07 -9.89 -10.54
CA SER A 291 -15.53 -10.10 -10.49
C SER A 291 -16.10 -9.95 -9.07
N ARG A 292 -15.24 -9.75 -8.08
CA ARG A 292 -15.57 -9.59 -6.67
C ARG A 292 -14.93 -8.36 -6.07
N ALA A 293 -15.62 -7.78 -5.08
CA ALA A 293 -15.10 -6.70 -4.24
C ALA A 293 -15.56 -6.93 -2.80
N GLY A 294 -14.61 -7.21 -1.90
CA GLY A 294 -14.84 -7.58 -0.50
C GLY A 294 -13.80 -8.59 -0.05
N ASN A 295 -13.39 -8.55 1.22
CA ASN A 295 -12.16 -9.20 1.68
C ASN A 295 -12.15 -10.73 1.43
N ALA A 296 -13.04 -11.49 2.06
CA ALA A 296 -13.12 -12.94 1.86
C ALA A 296 -13.51 -13.33 0.42
N LEU A 297 -14.34 -12.51 -0.23
CA LEU A 297 -14.75 -12.74 -1.61
C LEU A 297 -13.58 -12.64 -2.58
N GLU A 298 -12.68 -11.69 -2.37
CA GLU A 298 -11.47 -11.53 -3.18
C GLU A 298 -10.44 -12.62 -2.88
N VAL A 299 -10.33 -13.11 -1.64
CA VAL A 299 -9.51 -14.30 -1.33
C VAL A 299 -10.02 -15.52 -2.09
N ARG A 300 -11.33 -15.72 -2.12
CA ARG A 300 -11.95 -16.80 -2.92
C ARG A 300 -11.61 -16.67 -4.40
N GLU A 301 -11.69 -15.48 -4.96
CA GLU A 301 -11.33 -15.23 -6.36
C GLU A 301 -9.84 -15.54 -6.62
N ALA A 302 -8.94 -15.17 -5.71
CA ALA A 302 -7.53 -15.51 -5.83
C ALA A 302 -7.29 -17.04 -5.83
N VAL A 303 -7.97 -17.78 -4.96
CA VAL A 303 -7.87 -19.25 -4.91
C VAL A 303 -8.42 -19.86 -6.20
N GLN A 304 -9.60 -19.45 -6.65
CA GLN A 304 -10.18 -19.94 -7.92
C GLN A 304 -9.32 -19.62 -9.13
N PHE A 305 -8.66 -18.46 -9.13
CA PHE A 305 -7.71 -18.08 -10.17
C PHE A 305 -6.48 -19.01 -10.17
N LEU A 306 -5.87 -19.24 -9.02
CA LEU A 306 -4.67 -20.07 -8.88
C LEU A 306 -4.93 -21.54 -9.18
N THR A 307 -6.09 -22.07 -8.76
CA THR A 307 -6.49 -23.47 -9.02
C THR A 307 -7.00 -23.70 -10.45
N GLY A 308 -7.30 -22.63 -11.21
CA GLY A 308 -7.84 -22.73 -12.56
C GLY A 308 -9.35 -22.96 -12.61
N GLU A 309 -10.04 -22.93 -11.46
CA GLU A 309 -11.51 -23.07 -11.41
C GLU A 309 -12.21 -21.91 -12.13
N TYR A 310 -11.70 -20.68 -11.91
CA TYR A 310 -12.19 -19.49 -12.58
C TYR A 310 -11.09 -18.44 -12.71
N ARG A 311 -10.89 -17.90 -13.90
CA ARG A 311 -9.97 -16.79 -14.17
C ARG A 311 -10.72 -15.69 -14.91
N ASN A 312 -11.01 -14.59 -14.20
CA ASN A 312 -11.54 -13.39 -14.86
C ASN A 312 -10.52 -12.92 -15.92
N PRO A 313 -10.91 -12.72 -17.20
CA PRO A 313 -9.96 -12.44 -18.28
C PRO A 313 -9.17 -11.14 -18.05
N ARG A 314 -9.83 -10.11 -17.54
CA ARG A 314 -9.22 -8.82 -17.25
C ARG A 314 -8.22 -8.91 -16.08
N LEU A 315 -8.60 -9.62 -15.01
CA LEU A 315 -7.72 -9.87 -13.87
C LEU A 315 -6.50 -10.73 -14.30
N LEU A 316 -6.72 -11.70 -15.19
CA LEU A 316 -5.64 -12.52 -15.76
C LEU A 316 -4.66 -11.66 -16.56
N GLU A 317 -5.15 -10.80 -17.44
CA GLU A 317 -4.32 -9.93 -18.28
C GLU A 317 -3.42 -9.01 -17.42
N VAL A 318 -3.97 -8.33 -16.42
CA VAL A 318 -3.20 -7.47 -15.52
C VAL A 318 -2.21 -8.27 -14.68
N THR A 319 -2.63 -9.41 -14.12
CA THR A 319 -1.76 -10.26 -13.30
C THR A 319 -0.58 -10.79 -14.11
N MET A 320 -0.84 -11.32 -15.31
CA MET A 320 0.20 -11.83 -16.19
C MET A 320 1.19 -10.74 -16.63
N ALA A 321 0.70 -9.53 -16.94
CA ALA A 321 1.55 -8.42 -17.31
C ALA A 321 2.47 -7.98 -16.15
N LEU A 322 1.92 -7.81 -14.94
CA LEU A 322 2.70 -7.46 -13.75
C LEU A 322 3.74 -8.53 -13.41
N CYS A 323 3.34 -9.81 -13.42
CA CYS A 323 4.25 -10.93 -13.20
C CYS A 323 5.36 -10.99 -14.26
N SER A 324 5.02 -10.77 -15.54
CA SER A 324 6.00 -10.76 -16.63
C SER A 324 7.07 -9.69 -16.40
N GLU A 325 6.67 -8.48 -16.01
CA GLU A 325 7.62 -7.42 -15.66
C GLU A 325 8.49 -7.78 -14.45
N MET A 326 7.94 -8.48 -13.45
CA MET A 326 8.72 -8.96 -12.30
C MET A 326 9.75 -10.01 -12.72
N LEU A 327 9.38 -10.95 -13.60
CA LEU A 327 10.33 -11.95 -14.10
C LEU A 327 11.41 -11.33 -14.97
N LEU A 328 11.07 -10.37 -15.84
CA LEU A 328 12.02 -9.64 -16.67
C LEU A 328 12.99 -8.81 -15.82
N SER A 329 12.45 -7.98 -14.93
CA SER A 329 13.24 -7.09 -14.07
C SER A 329 14.12 -7.86 -13.09
N GLY A 330 13.70 -9.04 -12.66
CA GLY A 330 14.45 -9.95 -11.80
C GLY A 330 15.44 -10.86 -12.56
N GLY A 331 15.47 -10.81 -13.91
CA GLY A 331 16.33 -11.68 -14.72
C GLY A 331 15.90 -13.16 -14.74
N LEU A 332 14.66 -13.46 -14.37
CA LEU A 332 14.07 -14.81 -14.41
C LEU A 332 13.56 -15.17 -15.80
N ALA A 333 13.40 -14.21 -16.69
CA ALA A 333 13.08 -14.37 -18.10
C ALA A 333 13.85 -13.37 -18.95
N GLN A 334 14.15 -13.76 -20.21
CA GLN A 334 14.89 -12.92 -21.14
C GLN A 334 13.97 -12.14 -22.09
N SER A 335 12.70 -12.55 -22.19
CA SER A 335 11.68 -11.91 -23.03
C SER A 335 10.29 -12.01 -22.40
N GLY A 336 9.37 -11.15 -22.86
CA GLY A 336 7.97 -11.18 -22.43
C GLY A 336 7.31 -12.53 -22.75
N ASP A 337 7.58 -13.09 -23.92
CA ASP A 337 7.05 -14.40 -24.32
C ASP A 337 7.55 -15.52 -23.40
N GLU A 338 8.84 -15.53 -23.07
CA GLU A 338 9.39 -16.50 -22.10
C GLU A 338 8.76 -16.34 -20.72
N ALA A 339 8.59 -15.08 -20.25
CA ALA A 339 7.92 -14.81 -18.99
C ALA A 339 6.50 -15.35 -18.98
N GLN A 340 5.72 -15.10 -20.04
CA GLN A 340 4.35 -15.59 -20.14
C GLN A 340 4.27 -17.12 -20.18
N ILE A 341 5.17 -17.78 -20.91
CA ILE A 341 5.23 -19.25 -20.95
C ILE A 341 5.50 -19.82 -19.53
N LYS A 342 6.46 -19.26 -18.81
CA LYS A 342 6.77 -19.68 -17.43
C LYS A 342 5.60 -19.47 -16.48
N LEU A 343 4.97 -18.32 -16.55
CA LEU A 343 3.82 -17.97 -15.71
C LEU A 343 2.61 -18.85 -16.01
N GLN A 344 2.33 -19.10 -17.29
CA GLN A 344 1.26 -20.00 -17.68
C GLN A 344 1.53 -21.43 -17.18
N ALA A 345 2.77 -21.90 -17.29
CA ALA A 345 3.15 -23.24 -16.83
C ALA A 345 2.92 -23.44 -15.32
N VAL A 346 3.26 -22.46 -14.47
CA VAL A 346 3.04 -22.55 -13.01
C VAL A 346 1.57 -22.44 -12.61
N LEU A 347 0.74 -21.83 -13.45
CA LEU A 347 -0.72 -21.81 -13.28
C LEU A 347 -1.34 -23.16 -13.70
N ASP A 348 -0.87 -23.75 -14.79
CA ASP A 348 -1.48 -24.94 -15.37
C ASP A 348 -1.09 -26.23 -14.63
N ASN A 349 0.13 -26.27 -14.06
CA ASN A 349 0.60 -27.41 -13.27
C ASN A 349 0.26 -27.31 -11.77
N GLY A 350 -0.39 -26.22 -11.32
CA GLY A 350 -0.80 -26.00 -9.94
C GLY A 350 0.30 -25.51 -8.97
N ALA A 351 1.55 -25.30 -9.46
CA ALA A 351 2.66 -24.89 -8.60
C ALA A 351 2.40 -23.54 -7.89
N ALA A 352 1.75 -22.59 -8.57
CA ALA A 352 1.38 -21.32 -7.97
C ALA A 352 0.36 -21.49 -6.83
N ALA A 353 -0.62 -22.38 -6.98
CA ALA A 353 -1.60 -22.70 -5.93
C ALA A 353 -0.92 -23.37 -4.73
N GLU A 354 0.01 -24.30 -4.98
CA GLU A 354 0.80 -24.94 -3.92
C GLU A 354 1.64 -23.93 -3.12
N VAL A 355 2.30 -22.99 -3.81
CA VAL A 355 3.06 -21.91 -3.13
C VAL A 355 2.13 -21.04 -2.29
N PHE A 356 0.93 -20.71 -2.76
CA PHE A 356 -0.07 -19.96 -1.97
C PHE A 356 -0.47 -20.74 -0.71
N ALA A 357 -0.79 -22.04 -0.84
CA ALA A 357 -1.12 -22.89 0.31
C ALA A 357 0.01 -22.93 1.34
N ARG A 358 1.27 -23.11 0.88
CA ARG A 358 2.46 -23.08 1.75
C ARG A 358 2.65 -21.73 2.42
N MET A 359 2.40 -20.61 1.74
CA MET A 359 2.44 -19.27 2.33
C MET A 359 1.38 -19.13 3.43
N VAL A 360 0.14 -19.54 3.16
CA VAL A 360 -0.95 -19.50 4.15
C VAL A 360 -0.57 -20.30 5.40
N ALA A 361 -0.11 -21.55 5.23
CA ALA A 361 0.31 -22.41 6.34
C ALA A 361 1.52 -21.84 7.11
N ALA A 362 2.52 -21.31 6.40
CA ALA A 362 3.71 -20.71 7.00
C ALA A 362 3.40 -19.45 7.82
N GLN A 363 2.35 -18.72 7.44
CA GLN A 363 1.82 -17.54 8.17
C GLN A 363 0.65 -17.93 9.11
N LYS A 364 0.60 -19.17 9.61
CA LYS A 364 -0.31 -19.69 10.62
C LYS A 364 -1.77 -19.85 10.19
N GLY A 365 -2.11 -19.72 8.92
CA GLY A 365 -3.41 -20.09 8.39
C GLY A 365 -3.57 -21.62 8.32
N PRO A 366 -4.78 -22.12 7.97
CA PRO A 366 -5.02 -23.55 7.84
C PRO A 366 -4.14 -24.19 6.77
N THR A 367 -3.64 -25.40 7.03
CA THR A 367 -2.77 -26.14 6.10
C THR A 367 -3.51 -26.73 4.91
N ASP A 368 -4.81 -26.90 5.03
CA ASP A 368 -5.75 -27.41 4.01
C ASP A 368 -6.70 -26.28 3.51
N PHE A 369 -6.19 -25.04 3.51
CA PHE A 369 -7.02 -23.85 3.23
C PHE A 369 -7.65 -23.89 1.82
N ILE A 370 -6.88 -24.27 0.81
CA ILE A 370 -7.36 -24.30 -0.57
C ILE A 370 -8.47 -25.35 -0.72
N GLU A 371 -8.25 -26.55 -0.19
CA GLU A 371 -9.17 -27.69 -0.32
C GLU A 371 -10.48 -27.46 0.43
N ARG A 372 -10.43 -26.68 1.51
CA ARG A 372 -11.56 -26.47 2.40
C ARG A 372 -11.94 -25.00 2.59
N ILE A 373 -11.72 -24.20 1.56
CA ILE A 373 -11.93 -22.74 1.58
C ILE A 373 -13.33 -22.35 2.10
N ASP A 374 -14.36 -23.12 1.74
CA ASP A 374 -15.76 -22.89 2.16
C ASP A 374 -15.96 -23.11 3.67
N SER A 375 -15.11 -23.91 4.31
CA SER A 375 -15.17 -24.14 5.76
C SER A 375 -14.47 -23.05 6.55
N TYR A 376 -13.57 -22.28 5.93
CA TYR A 376 -12.72 -21.31 6.60
C TYR A 376 -13.13 -19.86 6.38
N LEU A 377 -13.57 -19.51 5.17
CA LEU A 377 -13.95 -18.13 4.91
C LEU A 377 -15.28 -17.78 5.59
N PRO A 378 -15.39 -16.57 6.17
CA PRO A 378 -16.61 -16.13 6.82
C PRO A 378 -17.77 -16.04 5.83
N VAL A 379 -18.95 -16.48 6.26
CA VAL A 379 -20.20 -16.47 5.47
C VAL A 379 -21.05 -15.28 5.87
N PRO A 380 -21.59 -14.49 4.93
CA PRO A 380 -22.48 -13.37 5.22
C PRO A 380 -23.85 -13.89 5.67
N MET A 381 -24.57 -13.07 6.44
CA MET A 381 -25.96 -13.41 6.83
C MET A 381 -26.92 -13.43 5.65
N LEU A 382 -26.63 -12.65 4.61
CA LEU A 382 -27.50 -12.42 3.49
C LEU A 382 -26.71 -12.33 2.20
N SER A 383 -27.18 -13.06 1.16
CA SER A 383 -26.64 -12.97 -0.20
C SER A 383 -27.80 -12.87 -1.17
N LYS A 384 -27.98 -11.73 -1.84
CA LYS A 384 -29.07 -11.51 -2.79
C LYS A 384 -28.62 -10.75 -4.04
N ALA A 385 -29.13 -11.16 -5.19
CA ALA A 385 -28.90 -10.49 -6.47
C ALA A 385 -29.56 -9.11 -6.51
N VAL A 386 -28.90 -8.18 -7.21
CA VAL A 386 -29.44 -6.85 -7.53
C VAL A 386 -29.47 -6.67 -9.04
N TYR A 387 -30.61 -6.23 -9.55
CA TYR A 387 -30.84 -6.04 -10.97
C TYR A 387 -30.83 -4.55 -11.33
N ALA A 388 -30.53 -4.28 -12.59
CA ALA A 388 -30.66 -2.93 -13.15
C ALA A 388 -32.13 -2.52 -13.21
N ASN A 389 -32.40 -1.23 -13.07
CA ASN A 389 -33.78 -0.68 -13.21
C ASN A 389 -34.30 -0.75 -14.66
N THR A 390 -33.37 -0.82 -15.63
CA THR A 390 -33.67 -0.93 -17.06
C THR A 390 -32.77 -1.98 -17.71
N SER A 391 -33.26 -2.65 -18.74
CA SER A 391 -32.41 -3.53 -19.54
C SER A 391 -31.56 -2.72 -20.52
N GLY A 392 -30.31 -3.16 -20.73
CA GLY A 392 -29.39 -2.51 -21.64
C GLY A 392 -27.97 -3.05 -21.51
N ILE A 393 -26.99 -2.21 -21.81
CA ILE A 393 -25.57 -2.51 -21.77
C ILE A 393 -24.92 -1.62 -20.72
N VAL A 394 -24.03 -2.18 -19.90
CA VAL A 394 -23.24 -1.39 -18.94
C VAL A 394 -22.29 -0.49 -19.71
N SER A 395 -22.56 0.82 -19.69
CA SER A 395 -21.82 1.82 -20.47
C SER A 395 -20.79 2.62 -19.66
N ALA A 396 -20.97 2.74 -18.34
CA ALA A 396 -20.01 3.35 -17.43
C ALA A 396 -20.17 2.80 -16.01
N MET A 397 -19.12 2.96 -15.20
CA MET A 397 -19.11 2.55 -13.79
C MET A 397 -18.37 3.57 -12.94
N ASP A 398 -19.00 4.03 -11.88
CA ASP A 398 -18.33 4.74 -10.79
C ASP A 398 -17.71 3.71 -9.84
N THR A 399 -16.49 3.31 -10.16
CA THR A 399 -15.78 2.28 -9.40
C THR A 399 -15.45 2.75 -7.98
N ARG A 400 -15.22 4.05 -7.79
CA ARG A 400 -15.04 4.62 -6.45
C ARG A 400 -16.31 4.46 -5.59
N ALA A 401 -17.49 4.73 -6.16
CA ALA A 401 -18.74 4.54 -5.45
C ALA A 401 -18.98 3.07 -5.08
N LEU A 402 -18.58 2.11 -5.92
CA LEU A 402 -18.59 0.68 -5.59
C LEU A 402 -17.71 0.37 -4.37
N GLY A 403 -16.47 0.87 -4.36
CA GLY A 403 -15.58 0.68 -3.21
C GLY A 403 -16.14 1.30 -1.93
N MET A 404 -16.74 2.49 -2.02
CA MET A 404 -17.43 3.12 -0.89
C MET A 404 -18.66 2.34 -0.42
N ALA A 405 -19.37 1.64 -1.32
CA ALA A 405 -20.46 0.75 -0.95
C ALA A 405 -19.96 -0.48 -0.15
N VAL A 406 -18.79 -1.04 -0.49
CA VAL A 406 -18.14 -2.08 0.34
C VAL A 406 -17.82 -1.55 1.74
N VAL A 407 -17.27 -0.33 1.84
CA VAL A 407 -17.02 0.33 3.14
C VAL A 407 -18.32 0.52 3.93
N ALA A 408 -19.40 0.94 3.27
CA ALA A 408 -20.72 1.13 3.90
C ALA A 408 -21.33 -0.17 4.41
N LEU A 409 -21.10 -1.30 3.72
CA LEU A 409 -21.46 -2.64 4.17
C LEU A 409 -20.71 -3.09 5.43
N GLY A 410 -19.59 -2.44 5.78
CA GLY A 410 -18.70 -2.84 6.87
C GLY A 410 -17.44 -3.58 6.40
N GLY A 411 -17.24 -3.76 5.09
CA GLY A 411 -16.09 -4.46 4.51
C GLY A 411 -14.81 -3.61 4.43
N GLY A 412 -14.85 -2.35 4.84
CA GLY A 412 -13.71 -1.45 4.86
C GLY A 412 -13.77 -0.48 6.03
N ARG A 413 -12.68 0.30 6.23
CA ARG A 413 -12.55 1.24 7.35
C ARG A 413 -12.88 2.66 6.91
N ARG A 414 -13.67 3.35 7.72
CA ARG A 414 -13.84 4.82 7.67
C ARG A 414 -12.78 5.51 8.55
N ARG A 415 -12.39 4.85 9.65
CA ARG A 415 -11.32 5.26 10.58
C ARG A 415 -10.39 4.09 10.80
N ALA A 416 -9.13 4.35 11.07
CA ALA A 416 -8.13 3.30 11.29
C ALA A 416 -8.47 2.32 12.42
N SER A 417 -9.30 2.76 13.38
CA SER A 417 -9.76 1.95 14.53
C SER A 417 -10.99 1.06 14.25
N ASP A 418 -11.63 1.22 13.08
CA ASP A 418 -12.86 0.49 12.79
C ASP A 418 -12.58 -1.00 12.61
N SER A 419 -13.45 -1.86 13.15
CA SER A 419 -13.47 -3.29 12.84
C SER A 419 -14.06 -3.52 11.45
N ILE A 420 -13.66 -4.61 10.81
CA ILE A 420 -14.13 -4.98 9.47
C ILE A 420 -14.95 -6.27 9.55
N ASP A 421 -16.04 -6.33 8.82
CA ASP A 421 -16.72 -7.58 8.47
C ASP A 421 -16.14 -8.12 7.18
N TYR A 422 -15.37 -9.19 7.26
CA TYR A 422 -14.70 -9.79 6.11
C TYR A 422 -15.67 -10.53 5.17
N SER A 423 -16.90 -10.84 5.60
CA SER A 423 -17.89 -11.62 4.83
C SER A 423 -18.65 -10.81 3.79
N VAL A 424 -18.64 -9.46 3.92
CA VAL A 424 -19.48 -8.58 3.12
C VAL A 424 -18.79 -8.09 1.85
N GLY A 425 -19.60 -7.71 0.84
CA GLY A 425 -19.12 -7.17 -0.43
C GLY A 425 -20.01 -7.53 -1.60
N PHE A 426 -19.40 -7.59 -2.78
CA PHE A 426 -20.04 -7.92 -4.04
C PHE A 426 -19.39 -9.13 -4.69
N SER A 427 -20.17 -10.03 -5.30
CA SER A 427 -19.72 -11.04 -6.25
C SER A 427 -20.50 -10.94 -7.55
N ASP A 428 -20.01 -11.62 -8.59
CA ASP A 428 -20.60 -11.63 -9.92
C ASP A 428 -20.86 -10.22 -10.48
N LEU A 429 -19.95 -9.28 -10.15
CA LEU A 429 -20.00 -7.91 -10.65
C LEU A 429 -19.94 -7.90 -12.17
N VAL A 430 -20.90 -7.17 -12.76
CA VAL A 430 -20.89 -6.91 -14.21
C VAL A 430 -19.67 -6.10 -14.61
N GLN A 431 -19.29 -6.21 -15.86
CA GLN A 431 -18.23 -5.45 -16.49
C GLN A 431 -18.77 -4.49 -17.56
N LEU A 432 -17.97 -3.52 -17.94
CA LEU A 432 -18.29 -2.63 -19.06
C LEU A 432 -18.54 -3.44 -20.32
N GLY A 433 -19.63 -3.14 -21.01
CA GLY A 433 -20.09 -3.88 -22.18
C GLY A 433 -21.02 -5.05 -21.91
N ASP A 434 -21.19 -5.47 -20.65
CA ASP A 434 -22.13 -6.54 -20.29
C ASP A 434 -23.58 -6.16 -20.56
N LYS A 435 -24.37 -7.11 -21.08
CA LYS A 435 -25.82 -6.98 -21.19
C LYS A 435 -26.47 -7.29 -19.84
N VAL A 436 -27.31 -6.39 -19.35
CA VAL A 436 -27.99 -6.50 -18.06
C VAL A 436 -29.51 -6.31 -18.21
N GLY A 437 -30.26 -6.80 -17.24
CA GLY A 437 -31.74 -6.70 -17.22
C GLY A 437 -32.31 -7.67 -16.20
N SER A 438 -33.54 -8.16 -16.44
CA SER A 438 -34.23 -9.05 -15.51
C SER A 438 -33.61 -10.44 -15.35
N GLN A 439 -32.79 -10.87 -16.31
CA GLN A 439 -32.16 -12.20 -16.30
C GLN A 439 -30.71 -12.18 -15.81
N ARG A 440 -30.01 -11.06 -15.98
CA ARG A 440 -28.63 -10.88 -15.51
C ARG A 440 -28.56 -9.76 -14.50
N PRO A 441 -28.27 -10.07 -13.23
CA PRO A 441 -28.09 -9.07 -12.19
C PRO A 441 -26.84 -8.21 -12.43
N LEU A 442 -26.77 -7.04 -11.77
CA LEU A 442 -25.59 -6.21 -11.69
C LEU A 442 -24.51 -6.84 -10.81
N ALA A 443 -24.92 -7.48 -9.74
CA ALA A 443 -24.06 -8.24 -8.82
C ALA A 443 -24.94 -9.04 -7.84
N VAL A 444 -24.28 -9.92 -7.10
CA VAL A 444 -24.79 -10.46 -5.82
C VAL A 444 -24.17 -9.65 -4.68
N ILE A 445 -25.01 -9.10 -3.79
CA ILE A 445 -24.57 -8.38 -2.60
C ILE A 445 -24.57 -9.32 -1.40
N HIS A 446 -23.45 -9.36 -0.70
CA HIS A 446 -23.22 -10.07 0.54
C HIS A 446 -23.27 -9.04 1.69
N ALA A 447 -24.20 -9.20 2.63
CA ALA A 447 -24.47 -8.21 3.68
C ALA A 447 -24.76 -8.86 5.04
N ALA A 448 -24.49 -8.12 6.11
CA ALA A 448 -24.81 -8.51 7.49
C ALA A 448 -26.27 -8.19 7.89
N SER A 449 -27.01 -7.45 7.06
CA SER A 449 -28.41 -7.08 7.34
C SER A 449 -29.18 -6.70 6.08
N GLU A 450 -30.50 -6.80 6.13
CA GLU A 450 -31.40 -6.36 5.06
C GLU A 450 -31.24 -4.86 4.75
N ALA A 451 -31.11 -4.02 5.79
CA ALA A 451 -30.90 -2.58 5.62
C ALA A 451 -29.59 -2.27 4.91
N GLY A 452 -28.49 -2.97 5.28
CA GLY A 452 -27.19 -2.87 4.60
C GLY A 452 -27.27 -3.29 3.14
N TRP A 453 -27.96 -4.41 2.88
CA TRP A 453 -28.20 -4.87 1.51
C TRP A 453 -28.95 -3.81 0.68
N GLN A 454 -30.06 -3.25 1.20
CA GLN A 454 -30.83 -2.24 0.50
C GLN A 454 -30.03 -0.97 0.21
N GLN A 455 -29.20 -0.53 1.15
CA GLN A 455 -28.31 0.62 0.96
C GLN A 455 -27.30 0.34 -0.16
N ALA A 456 -26.65 -0.82 -0.13
CA ALA A 456 -25.66 -1.23 -1.12
C ALA A 456 -26.30 -1.44 -2.50
N ALA A 457 -27.52 -1.99 -2.56
CA ALA A 457 -28.28 -2.15 -3.80
C ALA A 457 -28.53 -0.81 -4.49
N ARG A 458 -28.99 0.20 -3.74
CA ARG A 458 -29.16 1.56 -4.28
C ARG A 458 -27.85 2.17 -4.74
N ALA A 459 -26.78 2.00 -3.96
CA ALA A 459 -25.45 2.50 -4.33
C ALA A 459 -24.94 1.85 -5.63
N LEU A 460 -25.07 0.52 -5.76
CA LEU A 460 -24.70 -0.21 -6.96
C LEU A 460 -25.50 0.24 -8.19
N GLN A 461 -26.83 0.38 -8.05
CA GLN A 461 -27.69 0.84 -9.14
C GLN A 461 -27.39 2.27 -9.60
N HIS A 462 -26.85 3.13 -8.73
CA HIS A 462 -26.39 4.47 -9.09
C HIS A 462 -24.98 4.46 -9.70
N ALA A 463 -24.12 3.57 -9.23
CA ALA A 463 -22.74 3.48 -9.68
C ALA A 463 -22.61 2.86 -11.09
N VAL A 464 -23.58 2.03 -11.50
CA VAL A 464 -23.56 1.36 -12.81
C VAL A 464 -24.52 2.06 -13.76
N VAL A 465 -23.96 2.65 -14.82
CA VAL A 465 -24.76 3.31 -15.88
C VAL A 465 -25.13 2.28 -16.94
N VAL A 466 -26.42 2.14 -17.21
CA VAL A 466 -26.95 1.23 -18.23
C VAL A 466 -27.45 2.07 -19.41
N GLY A 467 -26.88 1.82 -20.60
CA GLY A 467 -27.19 2.49 -21.86
C GLY A 467 -27.64 1.49 -22.94
N GLN A 468 -27.79 1.99 -24.16
CA GLN A 468 -28.15 1.18 -25.32
C GLN A 468 -26.91 0.82 -26.17
N VAL A 469 -25.79 1.48 -25.96
CA VAL A 469 -24.55 1.32 -26.72
C VAL A 469 -23.43 0.91 -25.77
N ALA A 470 -22.64 -0.07 -26.18
CA ALA A 470 -21.44 -0.44 -25.44
C ALA A 470 -20.42 0.72 -25.45
N PRO A 471 -19.69 0.92 -24.32
CA PRO A 471 -18.61 1.90 -24.30
C PRO A 471 -17.53 1.56 -25.33
N ALA A 472 -16.74 2.54 -25.74
CA ALA A 472 -15.54 2.28 -26.49
C ALA A 472 -14.60 1.36 -25.68
N SER A 473 -14.01 0.37 -26.36
CA SER A 473 -13.04 -0.52 -25.72
C SER A 473 -11.80 0.31 -25.31
N THR A 474 -11.50 0.29 -24.03
CA THR A 474 -10.26 0.86 -23.49
C THR A 474 -9.24 -0.27 -23.22
N PRO A 475 -7.95 -0.03 -23.42
CA PRO A 475 -6.95 -1.03 -23.09
C PRO A 475 -6.94 -1.29 -21.56
N VAL A 476 -6.70 -2.52 -21.17
CA VAL A 476 -6.54 -2.87 -19.75
C VAL A 476 -5.20 -2.32 -19.22
N ILE A 477 -4.20 -2.27 -20.09
CA ILE A 477 -2.87 -1.67 -19.81
C ILE A 477 -2.70 -0.48 -20.74
N TYR A 478 -2.73 0.73 -20.19
CA TYR A 478 -2.59 1.96 -20.97
C TYR A 478 -1.17 2.22 -21.42
N ARG A 479 -0.21 1.94 -20.55
CA ARG A 479 1.20 2.29 -20.82
C ARG A 479 2.14 1.46 -19.97
N ARG A 480 3.33 1.21 -20.53
CA ARG A 480 4.52 0.68 -19.84
C ARG A 480 5.60 1.76 -19.83
N ILE A 481 6.22 2.00 -18.65
CA ILE A 481 7.35 2.90 -18.46
C ILE A 481 8.50 2.07 -17.90
N SER A 482 9.57 1.97 -18.66
CA SER A 482 10.78 1.24 -18.27
C SER A 482 12.01 1.99 -18.80
N GLN A 483 13.19 1.59 -18.34
CA GLN A 483 14.47 2.01 -18.92
C GLN A 483 14.61 1.51 -20.35
#